data_162c43333a02b62cd1bfaa96225875f8
#
_entry.id   162c43333a02b62cd1bfaa96225875f8
#
_cell.length_a   1.000
_cell.length_b   1.000
_cell.length_c   1.000
_cell.angle_alpha   90.00
_cell.angle_beta   90.00
_cell.angle_gamma   90.00
#
_symmetry.space_group_name_H-M   'P 1'
#
loop_
_entity.id
_entity.type
_entity.pdbx_description
1 polymer ?
#
loop_
_entity_poly.entity_id
_entity_poly.type
_entity_poly.pdbx_seq_one_letter_code
_entity_poly.pdbx_strand_id
1 'polypeptide(L)'
;MLGLQPEVGQPMFWVVRILQTCQHLASYSRDAGKSTAGGQILFLSGQVDDRTIQKYEKEAKDKSRESWYMAYIMDTNEEERLKGKTVEVGRAHFETENTRFTILDAPGHKSYVPNMISGASQADIGVLVISARKGEFETGYERGGQTREHVLLAKTLGVAKLVVVINKMDEPTVQWSKERYDEIEGKMIPFLRSSGYNVKKDVQFLPISGLCGANMKTRMDKSICSWWNGPCLFEILDKIEVPLRDPKGPVRLPIIDKYKDMGTVVMGKLENGTIREGDSLLVMPNKTHVKVTGINLDEKKVRRAGPNENVRVKVSGIEEEDIMAGFVLSSVANPIGAFTEFNAQLQILELLDNAIFTAGYKAVLHIHSVVEECEIVDLIEEIDMKKAKVTDPKKKKTKRKPLFVKNGAVVVCRVQVTNLICIEKFSDFPQLGRFTLRTEGKTIAVGKV
;
A
#
# COMPACT_ATOMS: atom_id res chain seq x y z
N MET A 1 28.24 10.23 40.85
CA MET A 1 28.03 10.66 39.45
C MET A 1 27.94 9.40 38.59
N LEU A 2 26.73 8.93 38.37
CA LEU A 2 26.45 7.82 37.46
C LEU A 2 25.97 8.45 36.15
N GLY A 3 26.81 8.35 35.15
CA GLY A 3 26.50 8.86 33.80
C GLY A 3 25.35 8.08 33.17
N LEU A 4 24.26 8.75 32.97
CA LEU A 4 23.19 8.31 32.09
C LEU A 4 23.71 8.39 30.64
N GLN A 5 23.98 7.27 30.04
CA GLN A 5 24.14 7.20 28.59
C GLN A 5 22.81 7.56 27.94
N PRO A 6 22.79 8.38 26.88
CA PRO A 6 21.55 8.66 26.13
C PRO A 6 21.05 7.34 25.54
N GLU A 7 19.78 7.02 25.78
CA GLU A 7 19.09 5.95 25.10
C GLU A 7 19.18 6.19 23.59
N VAL A 8 19.87 5.29 22.92
CA VAL A 8 19.96 5.25 21.46
C VAL A 8 18.52 5.19 20.92
N GLY A 9 18.14 6.18 20.15
CA GLY A 9 16.82 6.29 19.55
C GLY A 9 16.46 4.99 18.84
N GLN A 10 15.28 4.46 19.17
CA GLN A 10 14.80 3.21 18.58
C GLN A 10 14.60 3.41 17.07
N PRO A 11 14.97 2.44 16.24
CA PRO A 11 14.77 2.54 14.80
C PRO A 11 13.28 2.67 14.48
N MET A 12 12.90 3.75 13.81
CA MET A 12 11.57 3.90 13.24
C MET A 12 11.44 2.98 12.04
N PHE A 13 10.40 2.15 12.03
CA PHE A 13 10.11 1.26 10.92
C PHE A 13 9.22 1.95 9.89
N TRP A 14 9.62 1.86 8.63
CA TRP A 14 8.90 2.41 7.51
C TRP A 14 8.45 1.28 6.58
N VAL A 15 7.22 1.36 6.11
CA VAL A 15 6.73 0.41 5.10
C VAL A 15 6.76 1.12 3.75
N VAL A 16 7.63 0.65 2.87
CA VAL A 16 7.74 1.11 1.49
C VAL A 16 7.01 0.13 0.60
N ARG A 17 6.12 0.65 -0.24
CA ARG A 17 5.45 -0.16 -1.24
C ARG A 17 5.89 0.21 -2.63
N ILE A 18 6.26 -0.79 -3.42
CA ILE A 18 6.57 -0.65 -4.84
C ILE A 18 5.31 -0.94 -5.64
N LEU A 19 4.76 0.09 -6.29
CA LEU A 19 3.57 0.00 -7.13
C LEU A 19 3.96 -0.11 -8.59
N GLN A 20 3.28 -0.99 -9.32
CA GLN A 20 3.59 -1.25 -10.73
C GLN A 20 2.59 -0.63 -11.70
N THR A 21 3.11 -0.34 -12.90
CA THR A 21 2.33 -0.04 -14.08
C THR A 21 2.58 -1.09 -15.16
N CYS A 22 1.54 -1.68 -15.71
CA CYS A 22 1.41 -2.48 -16.93
C CYS A 22 0.56 -3.74 -16.72
N GLN A 23 -0.20 -4.30 -17.62
CA GLN A 23 -0.30 -4.33 -19.07
C GLN A 23 -1.62 -4.91 -19.53
N HIS A 24 -2.00 -4.67 -20.76
CA HIS A 24 -2.95 -5.54 -21.48
C HIS A 24 -2.47 -5.79 -22.93
N LEU A 25 -2.65 -7.03 -23.34
CA LEU A 25 -2.58 -7.66 -24.66
C LEU A 25 -1.24 -8.25 -25.13
N ALA A 26 -1.36 -9.59 -25.30
CA ALA A 26 -0.58 -10.47 -26.21
C ALA A 26 0.94 -10.49 -26.05
N SER A 27 1.42 -11.60 -25.51
CA SER A 27 2.68 -12.30 -25.82
C SER A 27 4.04 -11.62 -25.68
N TYR A 28 4.20 -10.34 -25.35
CA TYR A 28 5.50 -9.69 -25.13
C TYR A 28 5.49 -8.53 -24.14
N SER A 29 4.85 -8.68 -23.00
CA SER A 29 4.81 -7.60 -22.04
C SER A 29 5.88 -7.72 -20.96
N ARG A 30 6.93 -6.96 -21.07
CA ARG A 30 7.99 -6.82 -20.07
C ARG A 30 7.52 -5.91 -18.94
N ASP A 31 7.68 -6.38 -17.71
CA ASP A 31 7.35 -5.68 -16.46
C ASP A 31 8.13 -4.34 -16.34
N ALA A 32 7.56 -3.32 -15.66
CA ALA A 32 8.24 -2.06 -15.34
C ALA A 32 9.50 -2.23 -14.46
N GLY A 33 9.78 -3.45 -14.01
CA GLY A 33 10.96 -3.81 -13.24
C GLY A 33 10.80 -3.58 -11.74
N LYS A 34 9.61 -3.77 -11.21
CA LYS A 34 9.27 -3.62 -9.78
C LYS A 34 10.04 -4.60 -8.90
N SER A 35 9.85 -5.91 -9.13
CA SER A 35 10.53 -6.97 -8.36
C SER A 35 12.05 -6.92 -8.60
N THR A 36 12.49 -6.53 -9.80
CA THR A 36 13.89 -6.26 -10.11
C THR A 36 14.46 -5.13 -9.25
N ALA A 37 13.75 -4.00 -9.15
CA ALA A 37 14.18 -2.89 -8.30
C ALA A 37 14.15 -3.26 -6.81
N GLY A 38 13.16 -4.04 -6.36
CA GLY A 38 13.07 -4.58 -5.01
C GLY A 38 14.27 -5.51 -4.69
N GLY A 39 14.57 -6.45 -5.57
CA GLY A 39 15.73 -7.33 -5.45
C GLY A 39 17.05 -6.55 -5.43
N GLN A 40 17.17 -5.52 -6.28
CA GLN A 40 18.34 -4.65 -6.30
C GLN A 40 18.51 -3.85 -4.98
N ILE A 41 17.41 -3.38 -4.37
CA ILE A 41 17.46 -2.73 -3.06
C ILE A 41 18.02 -3.69 -2.02
N LEU A 42 17.54 -4.95 -1.99
CA LEU A 42 18.00 -5.96 -1.04
C LEU A 42 19.48 -6.31 -1.24
N PHE A 43 19.93 -6.41 -2.48
CA PHE A 43 21.33 -6.64 -2.80
C PHE A 43 22.21 -5.45 -2.38
N LEU A 44 21.86 -4.24 -2.76
CA LEU A 44 22.62 -3.02 -2.41
C LEU A 44 22.64 -2.73 -0.91
N SER A 45 21.62 -3.15 -0.16
CA SER A 45 21.59 -3.04 1.30
C SER A 45 22.35 -4.15 2.02
N GLY A 46 22.87 -5.16 1.30
CA GLY A 46 23.64 -6.27 1.86
C GLY A 46 22.78 -7.37 2.50
N GLN A 47 21.47 -7.39 2.22
CA GLN A 47 20.58 -8.47 2.68
C GLN A 47 20.71 -9.75 1.85
N VAL A 48 21.26 -9.64 0.66
CA VAL A 48 21.50 -10.76 -0.26
C VAL A 48 22.97 -10.77 -0.65
N ASP A 49 23.58 -11.93 -0.58
CA ASP A 49 25.00 -12.13 -0.88
C ASP A 49 25.25 -12.38 -2.38
N ASP A 50 26.48 -12.15 -2.82
CA ASP A 50 26.91 -12.35 -4.20
C ASP A 50 26.72 -13.80 -4.69
N ARG A 51 26.81 -14.79 -3.80
CA ARG A 51 26.63 -16.21 -4.15
C ARG A 51 25.19 -16.50 -4.54
N THR A 52 24.26 -15.91 -3.82
CA THR A 52 22.82 -16.01 -4.12
C THR A 52 22.51 -15.36 -5.47
N ILE A 53 23.10 -14.21 -5.76
CA ILE A 53 22.97 -13.55 -7.06
C ILE A 53 23.50 -14.45 -8.18
N GLN A 54 24.70 -14.97 -8.07
CA GLN A 54 25.28 -15.88 -9.06
C GLN A 54 24.43 -17.13 -9.31
N LYS A 55 23.83 -17.69 -8.25
CA LYS A 55 22.88 -18.80 -8.38
C LYS A 55 21.67 -18.43 -9.22
N TYR A 56 21.05 -17.28 -8.92
CA TYR A 56 19.87 -16.81 -9.66
C TYR A 56 20.21 -16.39 -11.09
N GLU A 57 21.40 -15.84 -11.31
CA GLU A 57 21.90 -15.53 -12.66
C GLU A 57 22.04 -16.79 -13.53
N LYS A 58 22.59 -17.86 -12.95
CA LYS A 58 22.67 -19.14 -13.64
C LYS A 58 21.28 -19.71 -13.93
N GLU A 59 20.38 -19.71 -12.95
CA GLU A 59 19.01 -20.19 -13.12
C GLU A 59 18.26 -19.38 -14.18
N ALA A 60 18.45 -18.06 -14.22
CA ALA A 60 17.82 -17.18 -15.21
C ALA A 60 18.37 -17.44 -16.63
N LYS A 61 19.69 -17.70 -16.77
CA LYS A 61 20.32 -18.08 -18.05
C LYS A 61 19.77 -19.42 -18.55
N ASP A 62 19.66 -20.42 -17.67
CA ASP A 62 19.14 -21.74 -18.02
C ASP A 62 17.67 -21.66 -18.52
N LYS A 63 16.93 -20.68 -18.05
CA LYS A 63 15.54 -20.39 -18.47
C LYS A 63 15.43 -19.38 -19.61
N SER A 64 16.54 -18.93 -20.22
CA SER A 64 16.58 -17.88 -21.25
C SER A 64 15.93 -16.55 -20.82
N ARG A 65 16.13 -16.17 -19.56
CA ARG A 65 15.54 -14.97 -18.94
C ARG A 65 16.57 -14.15 -18.17
N GLU A 66 17.70 -13.88 -18.81
CA GLU A 66 18.88 -13.28 -18.19
C GLU A 66 18.62 -12.01 -17.35
N SER A 67 17.68 -11.16 -17.73
CA SER A 67 17.36 -9.93 -17.01
C SER A 67 16.46 -10.13 -15.76
N TRP A 68 16.06 -11.36 -15.44
CA TRP A 68 15.09 -11.62 -14.35
C TRP A 68 15.73 -12.10 -13.05
N TYR A 69 17.03 -12.33 -13.02
CA TYR A 69 17.72 -12.87 -11.84
C TYR A 69 17.50 -12.02 -10.58
N MET A 70 17.45 -10.69 -10.70
CA MET A 70 17.16 -9.80 -9.57
C MET A 70 15.71 -9.94 -9.07
N ALA A 71 14.76 -10.19 -9.96
CA ALA A 71 13.36 -10.40 -9.56
C ALA A 71 13.20 -11.70 -8.75
N TYR A 72 14.01 -12.72 -9.01
CA TYR A 72 13.97 -13.99 -8.27
C TYR A 72 14.27 -13.87 -6.77
N ILE A 73 14.88 -12.77 -6.35
CA ILE A 73 15.08 -12.46 -4.92
C ILE A 73 13.75 -12.19 -4.23
N MET A 74 12.83 -11.50 -4.91
CA MET A 74 11.51 -11.16 -4.40
C MET A 74 10.48 -12.25 -4.68
N ASP A 75 10.58 -12.89 -5.86
CA ASP A 75 9.66 -13.95 -6.31
C ASP A 75 10.11 -15.30 -5.69
N THR A 76 9.63 -15.59 -4.51
CA THR A 76 10.02 -16.81 -3.75
C THR A 76 9.29 -18.04 -4.24
N ASN A 77 8.11 -17.90 -4.85
CA ASN A 77 7.29 -18.99 -5.37
C ASN A 77 7.78 -19.41 -6.77
N GLU A 78 7.90 -20.73 -6.99
CA GLU A 78 8.32 -21.27 -8.29
C GLU A 78 7.32 -20.93 -9.42
N GLU A 79 6.04 -20.85 -9.11
CA GLU A 79 5.00 -20.44 -10.07
C GLU A 79 5.17 -19.00 -10.52
N GLU A 80 5.54 -18.09 -9.62
CA GLU A 80 5.86 -16.68 -9.93
C GLU A 80 7.09 -16.59 -10.82
N ARG A 81 8.14 -17.36 -10.53
CA ARG A 81 9.36 -17.43 -11.35
C ARG A 81 9.09 -17.99 -12.75
N LEU A 82 8.20 -18.97 -12.86
CA LEU A 82 7.81 -19.54 -14.16
C LEU A 82 6.96 -18.58 -14.97
N LYS A 83 6.00 -17.91 -14.36
CA LYS A 83 5.09 -16.97 -15.02
C LYS A 83 5.69 -15.58 -15.20
N GLY A 84 6.68 -15.20 -14.37
CA GLY A 84 7.25 -13.86 -14.29
C GLY A 84 6.24 -12.81 -13.87
N LYS A 85 5.33 -13.18 -12.98
CA LYS A 85 4.30 -12.30 -12.44
C LYS A 85 4.15 -12.58 -10.96
N THR A 86 4.28 -11.55 -10.15
CA THR A 86 3.99 -11.60 -8.71
C THR A 86 2.51 -11.86 -8.50
N VAL A 87 2.17 -12.88 -7.73
CA VAL A 87 0.80 -13.30 -7.42
C VAL A 87 0.42 -12.88 -6.01
N GLU A 88 1.32 -13.10 -5.07
CA GLU A 88 1.16 -12.73 -3.67
C GLU A 88 1.94 -11.46 -3.33
N VAL A 89 1.70 -10.91 -2.13
CA VAL A 89 2.47 -9.76 -1.65
C VAL A 89 3.79 -10.25 -1.09
N GLY A 90 4.86 -10.09 -1.87
CA GLY A 90 6.23 -10.37 -1.42
C GLY A 90 6.61 -9.44 -0.27
N ARG A 91 7.26 -9.97 0.77
CA ARG A 91 7.75 -9.20 1.91
C ARG A 91 9.25 -9.38 2.06
N ALA A 92 9.95 -8.27 2.18
CA ALA A 92 11.37 -8.25 2.45
C ALA A 92 11.73 -7.05 3.32
N HIS A 93 12.89 -7.12 3.98
CA HIS A 93 13.33 -6.06 4.88
C HIS A 93 14.71 -5.60 4.46
N PHE A 94 14.96 -4.30 4.60
CA PHE A 94 16.29 -3.72 4.45
C PHE A 94 16.48 -2.57 5.42
N GLU A 95 17.73 -2.24 5.68
CA GLU A 95 18.09 -1.15 6.57
C GLU A 95 19.00 -0.18 5.83
N THR A 96 18.79 1.10 6.06
CA THR A 96 19.71 2.18 5.75
C THR A 96 20.45 2.58 7.03
N GLU A 97 21.30 3.58 6.97
CA GLU A 97 22.00 4.06 8.17
C GLU A 97 21.06 4.59 9.26
N ASN A 98 19.93 5.15 8.86
CA ASN A 98 19.02 5.86 9.78
C ASN A 98 17.68 5.14 9.99
N THR A 99 17.28 4.25 9.07
CA THR A 99 15.91 3.78 9.02
C THR A 99 15.83 2.33 8.55
N ARG A 100 14.92 1.58 9.14
CA ARG A 100 14.56 0.23 8.69
C ARG A 100 13.29 0.26 7.86
N PHE A 101 13.29 -0.48 6.76
CA PHE A 101 12.20 -0.55 5.81
C PHE A 101 11.68 -1.96 5.63
N THR A 102 10.38 -2.08 5.45
CA THR A 102 9.75 -3.31 4.95
C THR A 102 9.27 -3.04 3.52
N ILE A 103 9.78 -3.81 2.56
CA ILE A 103 9.29 -3.81 1.19
C ILE A 103 8.05 -4.71 1.15
N LEU A 104 6.96 -4.19 0.60
CA LEU A 104 5.79 -4.95 0.22
C LEU A 104 5.71 -4.94 -1.31
N ASP A 105 6.20 -6.00 -1.95
CA ASP A 105 6.11 -6.14 -3.40
C ASP A 105 4.72 -6.65 -3.80
N ALA A 106 3.88 -5.73 -4.22
CA ALA A 106 2.51 -6.04 -4.54
C ALA A 106 2.34 -6.39 -6.03
N PRO A 107 1.50 -7.40 -6.32
CA PRO A 107 1.23 -7.80 -7.70
C PRO A 107 0.69 -6.62 -8.51
N GLY A 108 1.19 -6.46 -9.72
CA GLY A 108 0.75 -5.40 -10.64
C GLY A 108 -0.38 -5.81 -11.57
N HIS A 109 -0.67 -7.09 -11.69
CA HIS A 109 -1.66 -7.59 -12.63
C HIS A 109 -3.10 -7.37 -12.14
N LYS A 110 -4.01 -7.04 -13.07
CA LYS A 110 -5.41 -6.74 -12.79
C LYS A 110 -6.14 -7.82 -11.97
N SER A 111 -5.81 -9.09 -12.22
CA SER A 111 -6.43 -10.22 -11.50
C SER A 111 -6.06 -10.27 -10.01
N TYR A 112 -4.97 -9.62 -9.61
CA TYR A 112 -4.46 -9.66 -8.24
C TYR A 112 -4.62 -8.32 -7.49
N VAL A 113 -5.48 -7.44 -7.98
CA VAL A 113 -5.78 -6.16 -7.31
C VAL A 113 -6.28 -6.33 -5.86
N PRO A 114 -7.05 -7.36 -5.48
CA PRO A 114 -7.37 -7.60 -4.07
C PRO A 114 -6.13 -7.77 -3.19
N ASN A 115 -5.15 -8.56 -3.62
CA ASN A 115 -3.88 -8.73 -2.91
C ASN A 115 -3.09 -7.41 -2.86
N MET A 116 -3.16 -6.63 -3.96
CA MET A 116 -2.63 -5.29 -4.00
C MET A 116 -3.27 -4.38 -2.95
N ILE A 117 -4.59 -4.39 -2.80
CA ILE A 117 -5.31 -3.58 -1.82
C ILE A 117 -4.89 -3.95 -0.40
N SER A 118 -4.84 -5.25 -0.07
CA SER A 118 -4.38 -5.73 1.23
C SER A 118 -2.96 -5.25 1.55
N GLY A 119 -2.02 -5.37 0.61
CA GLY A 119 -0.68 -4.81 0.79
C GLY A 119 -0.68 -3.28 0.95
N ALA A 120 -1.45 -2.53 0.12
CA ALA A 120 -1.47 -1.05 0.13
C ALA A 120 -2.00 -0.46 1.42
N SER A 121 -2.98 -1.11 2.04
CA SER A 121 -3.53 -0.66 3.31
C SER A 121 -2.48 -0.60 4.43
N GLN A 122 -1.40 -1.37 4.31
CA GLN A 122 -0.31 -1.43 5.28
C GLN A 122 0.83 -0.43 4.98
N ALA A 123 0.86 0.19 3.78
CA ALA A 123 1.96 1.02 3.34
C ALA A 123 1.79 2.49 3.74
N ASP A 124 2.87 3.11 4.20
CA ASP A 124 2.93 4.54 4.52
C ASP A 124 3.49 5.35 3.33
N ILE A 125 4.43 4.75 2.58
CA ILE A 125 5.08 5.34 1.42
C ILE A 125 4.82 4.45 0.21
N GLY A 126 4.47 5.04 -0.92
CA GLY A 126 4.36 4.36 -2.20
C GLY A 126 5.61 4.61 -3.06
N VAL A 127 6.16 3.56 -3.65
CA VAL A 127 7.15 3.68 -4.72
C VAL A 127 6.49 3.23 -6.02
N LEU A 128 6.18 4.21 -6.87
CA LEU A 128 5.56 3.96 -8.17
C LEU A 128 6.65 3.78 -9.23
N VAL A 129 6.83 2.56 -9.68
CA VAL A 129 7.83 2.25 -10.72
C VAL A 129 7.20 2.36 -12.11
N ILE A 130 7.78 3.22 -12.93
CA ILE A 130 7.34 3.51 -14.31
C ILE A 130 8.49 3.16 -15.26
N SER A 131 8.21 2.45 -16.35
CA SER A 131 9.22 2.19 -17.35
C SER A 131 9.43 3.41 -18.26
N ALA A 132 10.69 3.80 -18.47
CA ALA A 132 11.05 4.83 -19.44
C ALA A 132 10.96 4.33 -20.89
N ARG A 133 10.93 3.02 -21.09
CA ARG A 133 10.90 2.41 -22.44
C ARG A 133 9.67 2.87 -23.21
N LYS A 134 9.87 3.25 -24.48
CA LYS A 134 8.77 3.67 -25.37
C LYS A 134 7.81 2.50 -25.61
N GLY A 135 6.50 2.80 -25.55
CA GLY A 135 5.41 1.84 -25.64
C GLY A 135 5.02 1.19 -24.30
N GLU A 136 5.95 0.99 -23.37
CA GLU A 136 5.63 0.41 -22.05
C GLU A 136 4.94 1.44 -21.14
N PHE A 137 5.42 2.68 -21.11
CA PHE A 137 4.79 3.76 -20.35
C PHE A 137 3.40 4.09 -20.89
N GLU A 138 3.28 4.25 -22.19
CA GLU A 138 2.04 4.66 -22.84
C GLU A 138 0.91 3.67 -22.55
N THR A 139 1.17 2.39 -22.69
CA THR A 139 0.19 1.32 -22.43
C THR A 139 -0.30 1.34 -20.97
N GLY A 140 0.59 1.57 -20.02
CA GLY A 140 0.21 1.64 -18.60
C GLY A 140 -0.52 2.93 -18.21
N TYR A 141 -0.29 4.01 -18.94
CA TYR A 141 -0.83 5.34 -18.63
C TYR A 141 -2.16 5.65 -19.34
N GLU A 142 -2.47 4.99 -20.45
CA GLU A 142 -3.71 5.20 -21.21
C GLU A 142 -4.97 4.99 -20.37
N ARG A 143 -6.12 5.44 -20.86
CA ARG A 143 -7.40 5.33 -20.18
C ARG A 143 -7.75 3.86 -19.91
N GLY A 144 -7.96 3.51 -18.62
CA GLY A 144 -8.12 2.11 -18.20
C GLY A 144 -6.80 1.39 -17.93
N GLY A 145 -5.64 2.07 -18.05
CA GLY A 145 -4.33 1.53 -17.70
C GLY A 145 -4.14 1.36 -16.20
N GLN A 146 -3.39 0.34 -15.82
CA GLN A 146 -3.19 -0.05 -14.41
C GLN A 146 -2.47 1.02 -13.58
N THR A 147 -1.60 1.83 -14.18
CA THR A 147 -0.94 2.96 -13.50
C THR A 147 -1.95 3.87 -12.85
N ARG A 148 -3.01 4.21 -13.58
CA ARG A 148 -4.06 5.11 -13.08
C ARG A 148 -4.84 4.48 -11.93
N GLU A 149 -5.22 3.23 -12.06
CA GLU A 149 -5.93 2.50 -11.00
C GLU A 149 -5.07 2.37 -9.74
N HIS A 150 -3.80 2.01 -9.88
CA HIS A 150 -2.89 1.83 -8.75
C HIS A 150 -2.61 3.13 -7.99
N VAL A 151 -2.38 4.23 -8.68
CA VAL A 151 -2.18 5.55 -8.05
C VAL A 151 -3.42 5.97 -7.26
N LEU A 152 -4.59 5.79 -7.85
CA LEU A 152 -5.85 6.12 -7.21
C LEU A 152 -6.09 5.25 -5.97
N LEU A 153 -5.87 3.94 -6.08
CA LEU A 153 -5.96 3.01 -4.95
C LEU A 153 -4.95 3.35 -3.86
N ALA A 154 -3.69 3.62 -4.21
CA ALA A 154 -2.67 4.00 -3.24
C ALA A 154 -3.08 5.25 -2.45
N LYS A 155 -3.56 6.30 -3.13
CA LYS A 155 -4.05 7.52 -2.46
C LYS A 155 -5.22 7.23 -1.54
N THR A 156 -6.15 6.43 -2.01
CA THR A 156 -7.37 6.08 -1.25
C THR A 156 -7.06 5.24 -0.04
N LEU A 157 -6.14 4.29 -0.18
CA LEU A 157 -5.71 3.39 0.90
C LEU A 157 -4.79 4.07 1.93
N GLY A 158 -4.46 5.34 1.73
CA GLY A 158 -3.77 6.14 2.74
C GLY A 158 -2.28 6.32 2.52
N VAL A 159 -1.75 5.92 1.38
CA VAL A 159 -0.36 6.22 1.02
C VAL A 159 -0.20 7.74 0.88
N ALA A 160 0.41 8.34 1.89
CA ALA A 160 0.52 9.80 1.99
C ALA A 160 1.60 10.36 1.06
N LYS A 161 2.73 9.66 0.96
CA LYS A 161 3.91 10.05 0.19
C LYS A 161 4.14 9.08 -0.97
N LEU A 162 4.51 9.63 -2.12
CA LEU A 162 4.74 8.87 -3.35
C LEU A 162 6.11 9.20 -3.94
N VAL A 163 6.93 8.18 -4.13
CA VAL A 163 8.16 8.28 -4.90
C VAL A 163 7.91 7.70 -6.29
N VAL A 164 7.95 8.52 -7.31
CA VAL A 164 7.78 8.10 -8.70
C VAL A 164 9.14 7.82 -9.29
N VAL A 165 9.40 6.55 -9.52
CA VAL A 165 10.68 6.05 -10.02
C VAL A 165 10.54 5.78 -11.51
N ILE A 166 11.25 6.56 -12.33
CA ILE A 166 11.32 6.35 -13.78
C ILE A 166 12.49 5.38 -14.02
N ASN A 167 12.14 4.12 -14.23
CA ASN A 167 13.04 2.99 -14.32
C ASN A 167 13.42 2.65 -15.78
N LYS A 168 14.45 1.84 -15.96
CA LYS A 168 15.00 1.44 -17.27
C LYS A 168 15.56 2.62 -18.05
N MET A 169 16.15 3.60 -17.37
CA MET A 169 16.77 4.75 -18.03
C MET A 169 18.04 4.37 -18.81
N ASP A 170 18.65 3.24 -18.45
CA ASP A 170 19.81 2.63 -19.12
C ASP A 170 19.46 1.91 -20.44
N GLU A 171 18.19 1.66 -20.71
CA GLU A 171 17.74 0.95 -21.92
C GLU A 171 18.30 1.63 -23.19
N PRO A 172 18.79 0.85 -24.20
CA PRO A 172 19.39 1.41 -25.42
C PRO A 172 18.50 2.38 -26.20
N THR A 173 17.18 2.29 -26.03
CA THR A 173 16.20 3.19 -26.65
C THR A 173 15.96 4.48 -25.86
N VAL A 174 16.47 4.58 -24.63
CA VAL A 174 16.28 5.71 -23.71
C VAL A 174 17.59 6.43 -23.43
N GLN A 175 18.66 5.69 -23.09
CA GLN A 175 20.01 6.19 -22.87
C GLN A 175 20.09 7.43 -21.97
N TRP A 176 19.41 7.40 -20.82
CA TRP A 176 19.34 8.50 -19.86
C TRP A 176 18.88 9.84 -20.45
N SER A 177 17.99 9.80 -21.49
CA SER A 177 17.46 11.00 -22.14
C SER A 177 16.66 11.85 -21.16
N LYS A 178 17.04 13.13 -21.05
CA LYS A 178 16.31 14.13 -20.28
C LYS A 178 14.92 14.38 -20.86
N GLU A 179 14.82 14.44 -22.19
CA GLU A 179 13.55 14.68 -22.89
C GLU A 179 12.53 13.59 -22.57
N ARG A 180 12.98 12.32 -22.51
CA ARG A 180 12.09 11.21 -22.14
C ARG A 180 11.66 11.26 -20.69
N TYR A 181 12.56 11.62 -19.80
CA TYR A 181 12.23 11.85 -18.38
C TYR A 181 11.20 12.98 -18.22
N ASP A 182 11.46 14.13 -18.84
CA ASP A 182 10.59 15.32 -18.78
C ASP A 182 9.20 15.03 -19.39
N GLU A 183 9.12 14.23 -20.47
CA GLU A 183 7.86 13.79 -21.07
C GLU A 183 7.00 12.98 -20.08
N ILE A 184 7.61 11.99 -19.44
CA ILE A 184 6.91 11.12 -18.48
C ILE A 184 6.48 11.93 -17.25
N GLU A 185 7.38 12.71 -16.68
CA GLU A 185 7.08 13.58 -15.54
C GLU A 185 5.95 14.56 -15.87
N GLY A 186 6.01 15.21 -17.04
CA GLY A 186 5.00 16.15 -17.52
C GLY A 186 3.60 15.53 -17.67
N LYS A 187 3.51 14.26 -18.07
CA LYS A 187 2.24 13.51 -18.15
C LYS A 187 1.76 13.07 -16.76
N MET A 188 2.67 12.68 -15.87
CA MET A 188 2.32 12.18 -14.55
C MET A 188 1.87 13.29 -13.58
N ILE A 189 2.46 14.48 -13.62
CA ILE A 189 2.14 15.59 -12.72
C ILE A 189 0.64 15.97 -12.74
N PRO A 190 0.00 16.25 -13.89
CA PRO A 190 -1.42 16.57 -13.95
C PRO A 190 -2.29 15.43 -13.42
N PHE A 191 -1.92 14.21 -13.75
CA PHE A 191 -2.65 13.01 -13.32
C PHE A 191 -2.56 12.83 -11.79
N LEU A 192 -1.38 12.89 -11.19
CA LEU A 192 -1.20 12.77 -9.73
C LEU A 192 -1.95 13.88 -8.98
N ARG A 193 -1.96 15.10 -9.54
CA ARG A 193 -2.74 16.22 -8.99
C ARG A 193 -4.24 15.93 -9.04
N SER A 194 -4.75 15.41 -10.15
CA SER A 194 -6.17 15.03 -10.28
C SER A 194 -6.55 13.87 -9.36
N SER A 195 -5.60 12.99 -9.03
CA SER A 195 -5.76 11.90 -8.07
C SER A 195 -5.67 12.35 -6.61
N GLY A 196 -5.49 13.66 -6.33
CA GLY A 196 -5.51 14.23 -4.99
C GLY A 196 -4.16 14.28 -4.27
N TYR A 197 -3.04 14.07 -4.98
CA TYR A 197 -1.71 14.31 -4.42
C TYR A 197 -1.30 15.78 -4.54
N ASN A 198 -0.69 16.31 -3.49
CA ASN A 198 0.02 17.58 -3.60
C ASN A 198 1.42 17.30 -4.16
N VAL A 199 1.57 17.45 -5.49
CA VAL A 199 2.80 17.07 -6.19
C VAL A 199 4.06 17.74 -5.60
N LYS A 200 3.95 18.98 -5.09
CA LYS A 200 5.10 19.69 -4.50
C LYS A 200 5.54 19.17 -3.13
N LYS A 201 4.58 18.60 -2.34
CA LYS A 201 4.84 18.16 -0.95
C LYS A 201 4.88 16.65 -0.78
N ASP A 202 4.11 15.94 -1.60
CA ASP A 202 3.83 14.52 -1.39
C ASP A 202 4.47 13.63 -2.44
N VAL A 203 5.02 14.20 -3.52
CA VAL A 203 5.55 13.41 -4.64
C VAL A 203 6.99 13.81 -4.93
N GLN A 204 7.84 12.80 -5.11
CA GLN A 204 9.21 12.97 -5.59
C GLN A 204 9.43 12.10 -6.81
N PHE A 205 10.08 12.66 -7.84
CA PHE A 205 10.44 11.94 -9.07
C PHE A 205 11.94 11.70 -9.09
N LEU A 206 12.36 10.53 -9.58
CA LEU A 206 13.76 10.25 -9.83
C LEU A 206 13.96 9.24 -10.96
N PRO A 207 15.02 9.38 -11.79
CA PRO A 207 15.43 8.40 -12.79
C PRO A 207 16.28 7.32 -12.13
N ILE A 208 16.07 6.04 -12.48
CA ILE A 208 16.93 4.93 -12.05
C ILE A 208 17.16 3.90 -13.17
N SER A 209 18.15 3.03 -12.94
CA SER A 209 18.16 1.69 -13.51
C SER A 209 18.07 0.65 -12.38
N GLY A 210 16.93 -0.02 -12.29
CA GLY A 210 16.72 -1.06 -11.28
C GLY A 210 17.54 -2.33 -11.54
N LEU A 211 17.97 -2.58 -12.77
CA LEU A 211 18.80 -3.73 -13.10
C LEU A 211 20.28 -3.47 -12.75
N CYS A 212 20.80 -2.31 -13.14
CA CYS A 212 22.20 -1.94 -12.89
C CYS A 212 22.42 -1.29 -11.51
N GLY A 213 21.36 -0.96 -10.76
CA GLY A 213 21.44 -0.28 -9.47
C GLY A 213 21.82 1.20 -9.55
N ALA A 214 21.83 1.79 -10.74
CA ALA A 214 22.23 3.18 -10.93
C ALA A 214 21.19 4.14 -10.33
N ASN A 215 21.69 5.15 -9.58
CA ASN A 215 20.91 6.13 -8.82
C ASN A 215 20.00 5.53 -7.73
N MET A 216 20.32 4.35 -7.23
CA MET A 216 19.58 3.71 -6.13
C MET A 216 20.24 3.94 -4.77
N LYS A 217 21.42 3.41 -4.49
CA LYS A 217 22.14 3.60 -3.22
C LYS A 217 23.07 4.79 -3.27
N THR A 218 23.76 4.99 -4.37
CA THR A 218 24.66 6.11 -4.61
C THR A 218 24.09 7.05 -5.66
N ARG A 219 24.43 8.33 -5.56
CA ARG A 219 24.01 9.32 -6.57
C ARG A 219 24.57 8.98 -7.93
N MET A 220 23.87 9.42 -8.94
CA MET A 220 24.22 9.23 -10.33
C MET A 220 25.56 9.87 -10.68
N ASP A 221 26.40 9.13 -11.39
CA ASP A 221 27.64 9.69 -11.95
C ASP A 221 27.30 10.66 -13.09
N LYS A 222 27.91 11.86 -13.03
CA LYS A 222 27.70 12.90 -14.04
C LYS A 222 28.21 12.52 -15.42
N SER A 223 29.13 11.56 -15.52
CA SER A 223 29.59 11.02 -16.80
C SER A 223 28.50 10.23 -17.52
N ILE A 224 27.59 9.59 -16.76
CA ILE A 224 26.49 8.78 -17.29
C ILE A 224 25.24 9.65 -17.49
N CYS A 225 24.93 10.53 -16.53
CA CYS A 225 23.75 11.37 -16.55
C CYS A 225 24.06 12.78 -16.05
N SER A 226 24.47 13.66 -16.97
CA SER A 226 24.93 15.03 -16.64
C SER A 226 23.82 15.95 -16.14
N TRP A 227 22.58 15.72 -16.51
CA TRP A 227 21.44 16.56 -16.21
C TRP A 227 20.80 16.25 -14.83
N TRP A 228 21.03 15.06 -14.25
CA TRP A 228 20.51 14.73 -12.94
C TRP A 228 21.45 15.16 -11.82
N ASN A 229 20.99 16.08 -10.98
CA ASN A 229 21.71 16.55 -9.77
C ASN A 229 20.94 16.25 -8.49
N GLY A 230 19.84 15.50 -8.59
CA GLY A 230 18.99 15.16 -7.47
C GLY A 230 19.55 14.04 -6.58
N PRO A 231 18.83 13.69 -5.52
CA PRO A 231 19.19 12.60 -4.63
C PRO A 231 19.02 11.23 -5.31
N CYS A 232 19.65 10.20 -4.76
CA CYS A 232 19.39 8.80 -5.10
C CYS A 232 18.17 8.26 -4.31
N LEU A 233 17.72 7.05 -4.63
CA LEU A 233 16.54 6.46 -4.02
C LEU A 233 16.68 6.32 -2.50
N PHE A 234 17.80 5.80 -2.00
CA PHE A 234 18.03 5.61 -0.56
C PHE A 234 18.02 6.95 0.20
N GLU A 235 18.63 7.99 -0.35
CA GLU A 235 18.57 9.33 0.25
C GLU A 235 17.17 9.91 0.30
N ILE A 236 16.33 9.62 -0.70
CA ILE A 236 14.91 10.02 -0.71
C ILE A 236 14.17 9.28 0.39
N LEU A 237 14.33 7.97 0.47
CA LEU A 237 13.65 7.15 1.47
C LEU A 237 14.01 7.57 2.89
N ASP A 238 15.29 7.84 3.16
CA ASP A 238 15.74 8.29 4.49
C ASP A 238 15.21 9.68 4.92
N LYS A 239 14.87 10.53 3.95
CA LYS A 239 14.38 11.89 4.20
C LYS A 239 12.86 12.02 4.20
N ILE A 240 12.15 11.00 3.77
CA ILE A 240 10.68 11.05 3.72
C ILE A 240 10.11 11.07 5.14
N GLU A 241 9.37 12.12 5.43
CA GLU A 241 8.57 12.20 6.65
C GLU A 241 7.28 11.41 6.52
N VAL A 242 7.04 10.51 7.45
CA VAL A 242 5.80 9.72 7.55
C VAL A 242 4.93 10.29 8.66
N PRO A 243 3.60 10.27 8.50
CA PRO A 243 2.68 10.71 9.54
C PRO A 243 2.96 10.01 10.88
N LEU A 244 3.19 10.80 11.92
CA LEU A 244 3.36 10.28 13.27
C LEU A 244 2.07 9.60 13.74
N ARG A 245 2.22 8.43 14.33
CA ARG A 245 1.15 7.70 15.00
C ARG A 245 1.35 7.77 16.50
N ASP A 246 0.26 7.69 17.28
CA ASP A 246 0.33 7.82 18.71
C ASP A 246 0.73 6.49 19.41
N PRO A 247 1.93 6.40 19.99
CA PRO A 247 2.36 5.21 20.71
C PRO A 247 1.63 5.02 22.06
N LYS A 248 0.97 6.06 22.58
CA LYS A 248 0.21 6.04 23.82
C LYS A 248 -1.29 5.84 23.62
N GLY A 249 -1.74 5.89 22.37
CA GLY A 249 -3.13 5.66 22.01
C GLY A 249 -3.58 4.22 22.19
N PRO A 250 -4.86 3.93 21.96
CA PRO A 250 -5.38 2.57 22.09
C PRO A 250 -4.76 1.66 21.03
N VAL A 251 -4.47 0.42 21.42
CA VAL A 251 -3.91 -0.59 20.49
C VAL A 251 -4.91 -0.86 19.37
N ARG A 252 -4.42 -0.81 18.13
CA ARG A 252 -5.14 -1.17 16.90
C ARG A 252 -4.20 -1.94 15.98
N LEU A 253 -4.39 -3.24 15.93
CA LEU A 253 -3.61 -4.14 15.06
C LEU A 253 -4.59 -4.97 14.22
N PRO A 254 -4.88 -4.54 12.98
CA PRO A 254 -5.62 -5.37 12.03
C PRO A 254 -4.85 -6.66 11.72
N ILE A 255 -5.53 -7.80 11.88
CA ILE A 255 -4.96 -9.11 11.64
C ILE A 255 -5.03 -9.39 10.14
N ILE A 256 -3.87 -9.66 9.56
CA ILE A 256 -3.70 -9.92 8.14
C ILE A 256 -3.65 -11.41 7.90
N ASP A 257 -2.92 -12.11 8.78
CA ASP A 257 -2.70 -13.54 8.69
C ASP A 257 -2.51 -14.14 10.09
N LYS A 258 -2.62 -15.45 10.19
CA LYS A 258 -2.53 -16.22 11.42
C LYS A 258 -1.94 -17.59 11.16
N TYR A 259 -1.29 -18.16 12.16
CA TYR A 259 -0.83 -19.55 12.13
C TYR A 259 -0.64 -20.11 13.53
N LYS A 260 -0.54 -21.43 13.63
CA LYS A 260 -0.30 -22.14 14.88
C LYS A 260 1.18 -22.43 15.07
N ASP A 261 1.77 -21.91 16.15
CA ASP A 261 3.14 -22.19 16.56
C ASP A 261 3.21 -22.25 18.09
N MET A 262 3.02 -23.44 18.69
CA MET A 262 2.89 -23.63 20.14
C MET A 262 2.01 -22.55 20.80
N GLY A 263 0.81 -22.33 20.24
CA GLY A 263 -0.15 -21.26 20.52
C GLY A 263 -0.55 -20.56 19.24
N THR A 264 -1.43 -19.60 19.32
CA THR A 264 -1.92 -18.84 18.19
C THR A 264 -1.02 -17.62 17.93
N VAL A 265 -0.53 -17.49 16.72
CA VAL A 265 0.24 -16.32 16.27
C VAL A 265 -0.59 -15.52 15.28
N VAL A 266 -0.76 -14.23 15.54
CA VAL A 266 -1.41 -13.29 14.64
C VAL A 266 -0.38 -12.34 14.05
N MET A 267 -0.55 -12.03 12.77
CA MET A 267 0.33 -11.11 12.04
C MET A 267 -0.44 -9.88 11.61
N GLY A 268 0.17 -8.73 11.76
CA GLY A 268 -0.43 -7.47 11.32
C GLY A 268 0.51 -6.29 11.48
N LYS A 269 0.07 -5.14 10.99
CA LYS A 269 0.72 -3.86 11.25
C LYS A 269 0.06 -3.18 12.43
N LEU A 270 0.86 -2.78 13.41
CA LEU A 270 0.35 -1.99 14.54
C LEU A 270 0.06 -0.56 14.07
N GLU A 271 -1.23 -0.26 13.89
CA GLU A 271 -1.67 1.02 13.37
C GLU A 271 -1.64 2.11 14.45
N ASN A 272 -1.83 1.75 15.70
CA ASN A 272 -1.81 2.69 16.82
C ASN A 272 -1.52 1.98 18.15
N GLY A 273 -0.99 2.72 19.12
CA GLY A 273 -0.68 2.22 20.45
C GLY A 273 0.65 1.44 20.52
N THR A 274 0.88 0.82 21.66
CA THR A 274 2.07 -0.02 21.93
C THR A 274 1.61 -1.34 22.53
N ILE A 275 2.15 -2.44 22.06
CA ILE A 275 1.92 -3.79 22.58
C ILE A 275 3.16 -4.23 23.36
N ARG A 276 2.96 -4.85 24.53
CA ARG A 276 4.01 -5.42 25.37
C ARG A 276 3.75 -6.89 25.65
N GLU A 277 4.80 -7.64 25.85
CA GLU A 277 4.68 -9.01 26.35
C GLU A 277 3.99 -9.01 27.73
N GLY A 278 2.95 -9.80 27.89
CA GLY A 278 2.11 -9.86 29.10
C GLY A 278 0.83 -9.03 29.05
N ASP A 279 0.66 -8.14 28.06
CA ASP A 279 -0.54 -7.34 27.92
C ASP A 279 -1.80 -8.20 27.70
N SER A 280 -2.92 -7.74 28.27
CA SER A 280 -4.25 -8.31 28.00
C SER A 280 -4.94 -7.46 26.94
N LEU A 281 -5.38 -8.09 25.86
CA LEU A 281 -6.02 -7.44 24.73
C LEU A 281 -7.32 -8.16 24.36
N LEU A 282 -8.07 -7.58 23.43
CA LEU A 282 -9.29 -8.14 22.86
C LEU A 282 -9.10 -8.45 21.39
N VAL A 283 -9.55 -9.62 20.96
CA VAL A 283 -9.75 -9.94 19.53
C VAL A 283 -11.18 -9.54 19.17
N MET A 284 -11.32 -8.49 18.38
CA MET A 284 -12.59 -8.00 17.87
C MET A 284 -12.85 -8.57 16.47
N PRO A 285 -14.11 -8.85 16.05
CA PRO A 285 -15.38 -8.48 16.71
C PRO A 285 -15.84 -9.43 17.83
N ASN A 286 -15.23 -10.60 18.00
CA ASN A 286 -15.68 -11.66 18.92
C ASN A 286 -15.59 -11.29 20.40
N LYS A 287 -14.87 -10.20 20.74
CA LYS A 287 -14.62 -9.74 22.11
C LYS A 287 -13.89 -10.79 22.97
N THR A 288 -13.09 -11.64 22.36
CA THR A 288 -12.33 -12.67 23.06
C THR A 288 -11.11 -12.06 23.75
N HIS A 289 -11.00 -12.26 25.05
CA HIS A 289 -9.84 -11.83 25.84
C HIS A 289 -8.64 -12.72 25.53
N VAL A 290 -7.52 -12.10 25.20
CA VAL A 290 -6.27 -12.79 24.93
C VAL A 290 -5.12 -12.16 25.72
N LYS A 291 -4.11 -12.98 26.02
CA LYS A 291 -2.87 -12.51 26.65
C LYS A 291 -1.72 -12.63 25.67
N VAL A 292 -0.93 -11.57 25.53
CA VAL A 292 0.28 -11.55 24.71
C VAL A 292 1.38 -12.35 25.39
N THR A 293 1.82 -13.42 24.76
CA THR A 293 2.86 -14.31 25.30
C THR A 293 4.22 -14.12 24.63
N GLY A 294 4.25 -13.44 23.49
CA GLY A 294 5.49 -13.08 22.81
C GLY A 294 5.22 -12.16 21.63
N ILE A 295 6.24 -11.40 21.25
CA ILE A 295 6.20 -10.49 20.10
C ILE A 295 7.47 -10.71 19.29
N ASN A 296 7.32 -10.87 17.99
CA ASN A 296 8.43 -10.94 17.07
C ASN A 296 8.32 -9.80 16.05
N LEU A 297 9.42 -9.09 15.86
CA LEU A 297 9.65 -8.19 14.74
C LEU A 297 10.53 -8.94 13.75
N ASP A 298 9.94 -9.26 12.59
CA ASP A 298 10.54 -10.20 11.64
C ASP A 298 10.88 -11.54 12.33
N GLU A 299 12.17 -11.88 12.46
CA GLU A 299 12.63 -13.08 13.14
C GLU A 299 13.16 -12.82 14.55
N LYS A 300 13.22 -11.55 14.97
CA LYS A 300 13.78 -11.17 16.28
C LYS A 300 12.68 -11.06 17.34
N LYS A 301 12.82 -11.81 18.44
CA LYS A 301 11.95 -11.65 19.61
C LYS A 301 12.19 -10.30 20.29
N VAL A 302 11.12 -9.56 20.55
CA VAL A 302 11.15 -8.26 21.24
C VAL A 302 10.17 -8.25 22.41
N ARG A 303 10.39 -7.38 23.39
CA ARG A 303 9.50 -7.24 24.56
C ARG A 303 8.37 -6.27 24.32
N ARG A 304 8.49 -5.39 23.34
CA ARG A 304 7.47 -4.38 22.99
C ARG A 304 7.51 -4.08 21.50
N ALA A 305 6.37 -3.64 20.98
CA ALA A 305 6.23 -3.14 19.61
C ALA A 305 5.43 -1.83 19.62
N GLY A 306 5.87 -0.89 18.79
CA GLY A 306 5.26 0.43 18.62
C GLY A 306 4.43 0.55 17.32
N PRO A 307 3.78 1.69 17.11
CA PRO A 307 3.02 1.93 15.89
C PRO A 307 3.93 1.93 14.65
N ASN A 308 3.38 1.57 13.50
CA ASN A 308 4.03 1.33 12.21
C ASN A 308 4.81 0.01 12.10
N GLU A 309 4.99 -0.74 13.16
CA GLU A 309 5.72 -2.00 13.12
C GLU A 309 4.84 -3.13 12.58
N ASN A 310 5.40 -3.94 11.69
CA ASN A 310 4.82 -5.21 11.28
C ASN A 310 5.24 -6.27 12.30
N VAL A 311 4.27 -6.82 12.99
CA VAL A 311 4.53 -7.70 14.13
C VAL A 311 3.88 -9.06 13.95
N ARG A 312 4.53 -10.08 14.53
CA ARG A 312 3.95 -11.37 14.83
C ARG A 312 3.73 -11.43 16.33
N VAL A 313 2.48 -11.45 16.74
CA VAL A 313 2.08 -11.46 18.15
C VAL A 313 1.57 -12.84 18.50
N LYS A 314 2.26 -13.50 19.44
CA LYS A 314 1.84 -14.78 19.99
C LYS A 314 0.85 -14.51 21.11
N VAL A 315 -0.34 -15.08 21.01
CA VAL A 315 -1.43 -14.88 21.96
C VAL A 315 -1.90 -16.22 22.54
N SER A 316 -2.41 -16.17 23.75
CA SER A 316 -3.10 -17.29 24.41
C SER A 316 -4.53 -16.89 24.77
N GLY A 317 -5.43 -17.86 24.84
CA GLY A 317 -6.86 -17.65 25.14
C GLY A 317 -7.77 -17.65 23.92
N ILE A 318 -7.25 -17.94 22.74
CA ILE A 318 -8.01 -18.12 21.50
C ILE A 318 -7.33 -19.14 20.60
N GLU A 319 -8.12 -19.93 19.90
CA GLU A 319 -7.59 -20.85 18.87
C GLU A 319 -7.47 -20.15 17.51
N GLU A 320 -6.58 -20.67 16.69
CA GLU A 320 -6.35 -20.10 15.33
C GLU A 320 -7.65 -20.07 14.49
N GLU A 321 -8.46 -21.12 14.59
CA GLU A 321 -9.69 -21.29 13.81
C GLU A 321 -10.74 -20.20 14.11
N ASP A 322 -10.72 -19.61 15.31
CA ASP A 322 -11.65 -18.58 15.75
C ASP A 322 -11.28 -17.16 15.28
N ILE A 323 -10.15 -17.01 14.62
CA ILE A 323 -9.67 -15.74 14.09
C ILE A 323 -9.82 -15.72 12.58
N MET A 324 -10.29 -14.61 12.02
CA MET A 324 -10.30 -14.38 10.57
C MET A 324 -9.46 -13.16 10.19
N ALA A 325 -8.98 -13.12 8.96
CA ALA A 325 -8.38 -11.91 8.41
C ALA A 325 -9.41 -10.77 8.48
N GLY A 326 -8.95 -9.59 8.94
CA GLY A 326 -9.85 -8.47 9.18
C GLY A 326 -10.31 -8.31 10.62
N PHE A 327 -10.09 -9.30 11.48
CA PHE A 327 -10.22 -9.10 12.92
C PHE A 327 -9.15 -8.13 13.41
N VAL A 328 -9.41 -7.47 14.55
CA VAL A 328 -8.50 -6.47 15.09
C VAL A 328 -8.15 -6.81 16.53
N LEU A 329 -6.86 -6.89 16.81
CA LEU A 329 -6.36 -6.95 18.17
C LEU A 329 -6.41 -5.54 18.76
N SER A 330 -7.15 -5.36 19.85
CA SER A 330 -7.57 -4.07 20.37
C SER A 330 -7.37 -3.95 21.87
N SER A 331 -7.20 -2.71 22.37
CA SER A 331 -7.17 -2.44 23.82
C SER A 331 -8.47 -2.81 24.50
N VAL A 332 -8.39 -3.38 25.70
CA VAL A 332 -9.56 -3.71 26.53
C VAL A 332 -10.33 -2.46 26.95
N ALA A 333 -9.60 -1.41 27.36
CA ALA A 333 -10.22 -0.17 27.86
C ALA A 333 -10.93 0.66 26.77
N ASN A 334 -10.47 0.56 25.53
CA ASN A 334 -11.06 1.27 24.39
C ASN A 334 -11.03 0.32 23.17
N PRO A 335 -11.97 -0.63 23.09
CA PRO A 335 -12.04 -1.57 21.98
C PRO A 335 -12.50 -0.87 20.69
N ILE A 336 -12.04 -1.39 19.53
CA ILE A 336 -12.55 -0.96 18.25
C ILE A 336 -14.03 -1.29 18.09
N GLY A 337 -14.78 -0.42 17.42
CA GLY A 337 -16.18 -0.70 17.09
C GLY A 337 -16.32 -1.80 16.03
N ALA A 338 -17.37 -2.61 16.16
CA ALA A 338 -17.74 -3.61 15.17
C ALA A 338 -19.20 -3.41 14.76
N PHE A 339 -19.44 -3.32 13.43
CA PHE A 339 -20.73 -2.92 12.88
C PHE A 339 -21.06 -3.76 11.64
N THR A 340 -22.35 -3.95 11.40
CA THR A 340 -22.90 -4.48 10.14
C THR A 340 -23.49 -3.36 9.27
N GLU A 341 -23.74 -2.19 9.84
CA GLU A 341 -24.30 -1.04 9.13
C GLU A 341 -23.64 0.23 9.60
N PHE A 342 -23.26 1.11 8.67
CA PHE A 342 -22.60 2.38 8.94
C PHE A 342 -22.85 3.42 7.85
N ASN A 343 -22.72 4.69 8.23
CA ASN A 343 -22.76 5.79 7.28
C ASN A 343 -21.37 6.08 6.73
N ALA A 344 -21.29 6.34 5.43
CA ALA A 344 -20.05 6.63 4.76
C ALA A 344 -20.20 7.72 3.71
N GLN A 345 -19.14 8.49 3.53
CA GLN A 345 -19.00 9.39 2.39
C GLN A 345 -18.26 8.66 1.28
N LEU A 346 -18.90 8.49 0.13
CA LEU A 346 -18.33 7.87 -1.06
C LEU A 346 -18.02 8.90 -2.13
N GLN A 347 -16.91 8.73 -2.81
CA GLN A 347 -16.62 9.34 -4.10
C GLN A 347 -16.75 8.29 -5.18
N ILE A 348 -17.70 8.45 -6.07
CA ILE A 348 -17.89 7.57 -7.22
C ILE A 348 -16.82 7.89 -8.26
N LEU A 349 -16.07 6.88 -8.67
CA LEU A 349 -14.98 7.01 -9.64
C LEU A 349 -15.47 6.74 -11.06
N GLU A 350 -15.70 5.47 -11.36
CA GLU A 350 -16.17 5.02 -12.66
C GLU A 350 -17.07 3.80 -12.45
N LEU A 351 -18.34 3.95 -12.77
CA LEU A 351 -19.29 2.86 -12.75
C LEU A 351 -19.10 1.96 -13.99
N LEU A 352 -19.57 0.74 -13.91
CA LEU A 352 -19.67 -0.15 -15.07
C LEU A 352 -20.59 0.47 -16.12
N ASP A 353 -20.39 0.08 -17.38
CA ASP A 353 -21.22 0.54 -18.49
C ASP A 353 -22.69 0.21 -18.19
N ASN A 354 -23.56 1.22 -18.34
CA ASN A 354 -25.00 1.15 -18.03
C ASN A 354 -25.36 0.90 -16.55
N ALA A 355 -24.42 0.91 -15.62
CA ALA A 355 -24.72 0.79 -14.21
C ALA A 355 -25.17 2.12 -13.60
N ILE A 356 -26.12 2.03 -12.67
CA ILE A 356 -26.65 3.18 -11.92
C ILE A 356 -26.34 2.92 -10.44
N PHE A 357 -25.70 3.90 -9.80
CA PHE A 357 -25.44 3.82 -8.37
C PHE A 357 -26.62 4.37 -7.58
N THR A 358 -27.37 3.49 -6.94
CA THR A 358 -28.62 3.74 -6.22
C THR A 358 -28.69 2.90 -4.95
N ALA A 359 -29.75 3.08 -4.15
CA ALA A 359 -30.09 2.13 -3.09
C ALA A 359 -30.31 0.72 -3.71
N GLY A 360 -29.87 -0.32 -3.02
CA GLY A 360 -29.84 -1.69 -3.50
C GLY A 360 -28.58 -2.06 -4.32
N TYR A 361 -27.67 -1.11 -4.57
CA TYR A 361 -26.42 -1.42 -5.29
C TYR A 361 -25.52 -2.31 -4.45
N LYS A 362 -25.09 -3.45 -5.03
CA LYS A 362 -24.20 -4.41 -4.39
C LYS A 362 -22.77 -4.29 -4.90
N ALA A 363 -21.84 -4.40 -3.99
CA ALA A 363 -20.41 -4.33 -4.28
C ALA A 363 -19.60 -5.15 -3.27
N VAL A 364 -18.31 -5.34 -3.56
CA VAL A 364 -17.35 -5.89 -2.61
C VAL A 364 -16.62 -4.72 -1.94
N LEU A 365 -16.72 -4.66 -0.62
CA LEU A 365 -16.06 -3.68 0.23
C LEU A 365 -14.69 -4.21 0.65
N HIS A 366 -13.67 -3.38 0.49
CA HIS A 366 -12.32 -3.64 1.00
C HIS A 366 -11.93 -2.55 2.00
N ILE A 367 -11.75 -2.93 3.25
CA ILE A 367 -11.30 -2.04 4.33
C ILE A 367 -10.19 -2.74 5.13
N HIS A 368 -9.04 -2.10 5.35
CA HIS A 368 -7.81 -2.71 5.89
C HIS A 368 -7.59 -4.13 5.33
N SER A 369 -7.71 -5.21 6.11
CA SER A 369 -7.58 -6.61 5.65
C SER A 369 -8.92 -7.31 5.42
N VAL A 370 -10.06 -6.62 5.63
CA VAL A 370 -11.42 -7.17 5.38
C VAL A 370 -11.78 -7.09 3.90
N VAL A 371 -12.39 -8.16 3.41
CA VAL A 371 -13.05 -8.23 2.11
C VAL A 371 -14.46 -8.80 2.36
N GLU A 372 -15.50 -7.98 2.17
CA GLU A 372 -16.89 -8.34 2.47
C GLU A 372 -17.84 -7.86 1.39
N GLU A 373 -18.91 -8.61 1.17
CA GLU A 373 -20.02 -8.14 0.34
C GLU A 373 -20.80 -7.05 1.07
N CYS A 374 -21.16 -6.01 0.35
CA CYS A 374 -21.95 -4.92 0.90
C CYS A 374 -23.07 -4.49 -0.05
N GLU A 375 -24.09 -3.90 0.55
CA GLU A 375 -25.21 -3.29 -0.14
C GLU A 375 -25.36 -1.83 0.31
N ILE A 376 -25.65 -0.95 -0.64
CA ILE A 376 -26.00 0.44 -0.36
C ILE A 376 -27.48 0.48 0.01
N VAL A 377 -27.78 0.61 1.28
CA VAL A 377 -29.16 0.62 1.78
C VAL A 377 -29.87 1.91 1.41
N ASP A 378 -29.15 3.02 1.52
CA ASP A 378 -29.73 4.33 1.34
C ASP A 378 -28.73 5.38 0.84
N LEU A 379 -29.19 6.29 -0.03
CA LEU A 379 -28.45 7.50 -0.41
C LEU A 379 -28.99 8.67 0.42
N ILE A 380 -28.16 9.22 1.30
CA ILE A 380 -28.57 10.24 2.26
C ILE A 380 -28.49 11.63 1.64
N GLU A 381 -27.34 11.98 1.05
CA GLU A 381 -27.06 13.31 0.52
C GLU A 381 -25.99 13.26 -0.57
N GLU A 382 -26.20 14.01 -1.66
CA GLU A 382 -25.14 14.27 -2.65
C GLU A 382 -24.43 15.60 -2.33
N ILE A 383 -23.10 15.56 -2.25
CA ILE A 383 -22.25 16.72 -1.92
C ILE A 383 -21.77 17.38 -3.22
N ASP A 384 -22.24 18.58 -3.49
CA ASP A 384 -21.79 19.39 -4.64
C ASP A 384 -20.46 20.09 -4.31
N MET A 385 -19.35 19.52 -4.76
CA MET A 385 -17.98 20.04 -4.55
C MET A 385 -17.78 21.46 -5.15
N LYS A 386 -18.57 21.86 -6.13
CA LYS A 386 -18.47 23.20 -6.74
C LYS A 386 -19.09 24.28 -5.86
N LYS A 387 -20.10 23.92 -5.07
CA LYS A 387 -20.81 24.84 -4.16
C LYS A 387 -20.22 24.92 -2.77
N ALA A 388 -19.40 23.95 -2.37
CA ALA A 388 -18.73 23.96 -1.07
C ALA A 388 -17.70 25.11 -0.89
N LYS A 389 -17.32 25.79 -1.97
CA LYS A 389 -16.40 26.95 -1.94
C LYS A 389 -17.08 28.30 -1.73
N VAL A 390 -18.41 28.36 -1.72
CA VAL A 390 -19.19 29.61 -1.53
C VAL A 390 -20.16 29.37 -0.37
N THR A 391 -19.69 29.53 0.84
CA THR A 391 -20.52 29.46 2.05
C THR A 391 -21.17 30.81 2.34
N ASP A 392 -22.43 30.95 1.93
CA ASP A 392 -23.32 31.94 2.51
C ASP A 392 -24.11 31.25 3.64
N PRO A 393 -23.92 31.65 4.94
CA PRO A 393 -24.49 30.91 6.07
C PRO A 393 -26.01 30.99 6.20
N LYS A 394 -26.69 31.77 5.37
CA LYS A 394 -28.11 32.07 5.51
C LYS A 394 -29.08 31.31 4.58
N LYS A 395 -28.60 30.47 3.68
CA LYS A 395 -29.47 29.66 2.82
C LYS A 395 -29.41 28.16 3.21
N LYS A 396 -30.18 27.74 4.21
CA LYS A 396 -30.61 26.35 4.40
C LYS A 396 -31.42 25.91 3.19
N LYS A 397 -30.74 25.37 2.15
CA LYS A 397 -31.43 24.66 1.08
C LYS A 397 -31.84 23.28 1.65
N THR A 398 -33.12 22.96 1.47
CA THR A 398 -33.63 21.59 1.66
C THR A 398 -32.80 20.62 0.84
N LYS A 399 -31.97 19.83 1.53
CA LYS A 399 -31.16 18.78 0.93
C LYS A 399 -32.12 17.74 0.38
N ARG A 400 -32.21 17.60 -0.95
CA ARG A 400 -33.00 16.52 -1.56
C ARG A 400 -32.18 15.24 -1.53
N LYS A 401 -32.80 14.17 -1.04
CA LYS A 401 -32.26 12.84 -1.07
C LYS A 401 -32.12 12.42 -2.55
N PRO A 402 -30.90 12.06 -3.02
CA PRO A 402 -30.74 11.63 -4.40
C PRO A 402 -31.33 10.23 -4.59
N LEU A 403 -31.97 10.01 -5.74
CA LEU A 403 -32.43 8.66 -6.12
C LEU A 403 -31.30 7.83 -6.71
N PHE A 404 -30.37 8.48 -7.38
CA PHE A 404 -29.15 7.88 -7.96
C PHE A 404 -28.04 8.91 -8.06
N VAL A 405 -26.81 8.45 -8.22
CA VAL A 405 -25.64 9.31 -8.45
C VAL A 405 -24.84 8.83 -9.66
N LYS A 406 -24.11 9.77 -10.27
CA LYS A 406 -23.30 9.56 -11.49
C LYS A 406 -21.80 9.49 -11.18
N ASN A 407 -21.02 9.11 -12.18
CA ASN A 407 -19.56 9.15 -12.13
C ASN A 407 -19.04 10.51 -11.67
N GLY A 408 -18.07 10.51 -10.76
CA GLY A 408 -17.46 11.70 -10.18
C GLY A 408 -18.25 12.36 -9.05
N ALA A 409 -19.46 11.88 -8.74
CA ALA A 409 -20.27 12.40 -7.64
C ALA A 409 -19.67 12.02 -6.28
N VAL A 410 -19.92 12.88 -5.28
CA VAL A 410 -19.63 12.59 -3.87
C VAL A 410 -20.96 12.47 -3.13
N VAL A 411 -21.19 11.34 -2.50
CA VAL A 411 -22.45 11.02 -1.83
C VAL A 411 -22.22 10.51 -0.41
N VAL A 412 -23.09 10.90 0.51
CA VAL A 412 -23.21 10.26 1.81
C VAL A 412 -24.28 9.18 1.68
N CYS A 413 -23.93 7.97 2.08
CA CYS A 413 -24.84 6.83 2.00
C CYS A 413 -24.72 5.96 3.24
N ARG A 414 -25.67 5.06 3.37
CA ARG A 414 -25.68 4.00 4.37
C ARG A 414 -25.28 2.68 3.71
N VAL A 415 -24.26 2.07 4.28
CA VAL A 415 -23.69 0.82 3.79
C VAL A 415 -24.00 -0.28 4.78
N GLN A 416 -24.46 -1.42 4.30
CA GLN A 416 -24.70 -2.63 5.06
C GLN A 416 -23.77 -3.73 4.56
N VAL A 417 -23.19 -4.48 5.48
CA VAL A 417 -22.35 -5.66 5.22
C VAL A 417 -22.96 -6.91 5.85
N THR A 418 -22.61 -8.07 5.32
CA THR A 418 -23.17 -9.34 5.77
C THR A 418 -22.69 -9.72 7.17
N ASN A 419 -21.39 -9.60 7.42
CA ASN A 419 -20.76 -9.96 8.68
C ASN A 419 -20.34 -8.71 9.47
N LEU A 420 -20.14 -8.86 10.80
CA LEU A 420 -19.57 -7.82 11.65
C LEU A 420 -18.15 -7.49 11.21
N ILE A 421 -17.90 -6.25 10.87
CA ILE A 421 -16.56 -5.76 10.55
C ILE A 421 -16.08 -4.73 11.55
N CYS A 422 -14.79 -4.76 11.83
CA CYS A 422 -14.13 -3.78 12.70
C CYS A 422 -13.84 -2.50 11.92
N ILE A 423 -14.43 -1.38 12.32
CA ILE A 423 -14.24 -0.08 11.67
C ILE A 423 -14.15 1.05 12.68
N GLU A 424 -13.48 2.13 12.30
CA GLU A 424 -13.38 3.37 13.05
C GLU A 424 -13.78 4.57 12.20
N LYS A 425 -14.11 5.68 12.83
CA LYS A 425 -14.30 6.94 12.10
C LYS A 425 -13.00 7.36 11.43
N PHE A 426 -13.10 7.80 10.19
CA PHE A 426 -11.95 8.30 9.44
C PHE A 426 -11.23 9.47 10.13
N SER A 427 -11.96 10.31 10.89
CA SER A 427 -11.39 11.42 11.65
C SER A 427 -10.43 10.97 12.74
N ASP A 428 -10.71 9.81 13.36
CA ASP A 428 -10.01 9.32 14.53
C ASP A 428 -8.89 8.35 14.15
N PHE A 429 -9.21 7.39 13.27
CA PHE A 429 -8.27 6.40 12.74
C PHE A 429 -8.41 6.27 11.22
N PRO A 430 -7.72 7.13 10.45
CA PRO A 430 -7.86 7.14 8.98
C PRO A 430 -7.62 5.79 8.31
N GLN A 431 -6.73 4.97 8.84
CA GLN A 431 -6.39 3.67 8.27
C GLN A 431 -7.48 2.61 8.47
N LEU A 432 -8.32 2.76 9.51
CA LEU A 432 -9.42 1.87 9.84
C LEU A 432 -10.79 2.42 9.42
N GLY A 433 -10.82 3.63 8.86
CA GLY A 433 -12.03 4.31 8.40
C GLY A 433 -12.08 4.55 6.89
N ARG A 434 -11.09 4.10 6.12
CA ARG A 434 -11.07 4.19 4.65
C ARG A 434 -11.38 2.86 4.01
N PHE A 435 -12.14 2.88 2.93
CA PHE A 435 -12.46 1.68 2.18
C PHE A 435 -12.64 1.93 0.69
N THR A 436 -12.65 0.86 -0.07
CA THR A 436 -12.94 0.88 -1.51
C THR A 436 -14.10 -0.05 -1.81
N LEU A 437 -14.92 0.32 -2.79
CA LEU A 437 -15.96 -0.53 -3.34
C LEU A 437 -15.56 -1.01 -4.72
N ARG A 438 -15.71 -2.31 -4.96
CA ARG A 438 -15.38 -2.97 -6.22
C ARG A 438 -16.56 -3.78 -6.75
N THR A 439 -16.72 -3.76 -8.07
CA THR A 439 -17.72 -4.57 -8.78
C THR A 439 -17.08 -5.10 -10.06
N GLU A 440 -17.22 -6.39 -10.34
CA GLU A 440 -16.66 -7.03 -11.54
C GLU A 440 -15.18 -6.74 -11.79
N GLY A 441 -14.39 -6.74 -10.72
CA GLY A 441 -12.95 -6.50 -10.80
C GLY A 441 -12.51 -5.05 -11.02
N LYS A 442 -13.46 -4.07 -11.07
CA LYS A 442 -13.16 -2.63 -11.15
C LYS A 442 -13.42 -1.94 -9.81
N THR A 443 -12.61 -0.95 -9.48
CA THR A 443 -12.85 -0.06 -8.33
C THR A 443 -13.81 1.03 -8.74
N ILE A 444 -15.04 0.97 -8.21
CA ILE A 444 -16.14 1.88 -8.58
C ILE A 444 -16.24 3.10 -7.68
N ALA A 445 -15.89 2.96 -6.41
CA ALA A 445 -15.96 4.05 -5.45
C ALA A 445 -14.89 3.91 -4.37
N VAL A 446 -14.61 5.03 -3.74
CA VAL A 446 -13.72 5.13 -2.56
C VAL A 446 -14.49 5.84 -1.46
N GLY A 447 -14.33 5.35 -0.23
CA GLY A 447 -15.12 5.80 0.88
C GLY A 447 -14.35 6.05 2.16
N LYS A 448 -14.99 6.80 3.04
CA LYS A 448 -14.57 6.99 4.44
C LYS A 448 -15.78 6.96 5.35
N VAL A 449 -15.61 6.29 6.48
CA VAL A 449 -16.61 6.15 7.54
C VAL A 449 -16.72 7.42 8.36
#